data_5c89f1b61f06f9d0e4f6c0c4a268045f
#
_entry.id   5c89f1b61f06f9d0e4f6c0c4a268045f
#
_cell.length_a   1.000
_cell.length_b   1.000
_cell.length_c   1.000
_cell.angle_alpha   90.00
_cell.angle_beta   90.00
_cell.angle_gamma   90.00
#
_symmetry.space_group_name_H-M   'P 1'
#
loop_
_entity.id
_entity.type
_entity.pdbx_description
1 polymer ?
#
loop_
_entity_poly.entity_id
_entity_poly.type
_entity_poly.pdbx_seq_one_letter_code
_entity_poly.pdbx_strand_id
1 'polypeptide(L)'
;MIYEWRTYEAMPGKLPALHTHLEVAAGLFKKHELGVLGFWTEEIGIGGQVTYMWIYADFEERQKKVAAFGADPAWKQQVAEETEKEGVIVARTHNTMLQLTPYSPVPRLKMNVQEWRIYDAMPGKLPDLHTRFATHTLRLFEKHGMANIGYWTEVFGTSNRLVYMLGYPSLGDREKSWATFQTDRDWQQARAESEKNGPLVAKTYTRILRPTAYSPKG
;
A
#
# COMPACT_ATOMS: atom_id res chain seq x y z
N MET A 1 6.99 14.56 0.11
CA MET A 1 6.69 13.41 1.00
C MET A 1 6.97 12.12 0.24
N ILE A 2 7.59 11.16 0.91
CA ILE A 2 7.84 9.80 0.42
C ILE A 2 7.13 8.80 1.32
N TYR A 3 6.80 7.66 0.76
CA TYR A 3 6.10 6.58 1.42
C TYR A 3 6.94 5.32 1.30
N GLU A 4 7.07 4.55 2.37
CA GLU A 4 7.78 3.28 2.37
C GLU A 4 6.81 2.14 2.65
N TRP A 5 6.51 1.37 1.61
CA TRP A 5 5.73 0.14 1.70
C TRP A 5 6.63 -0.99 2.18
N ARG A 6 6.37 -1.52 3.36
CA ARG A 6 7.19 -2.56 3.99
C ARG A 6 6.36 -3.82 4.19
N THR A 7 6.87 -4.93 3.71
CA THR A 7 6.25 -6.24 3.90
C THR A 7 7.20 -7.15 4.68
N TYR A 8 6.70 -7.74 5.75
CA TYR A 8 7.39 -8.73 6.57
C TYR A 8 6.76 -10.09 6.30
N GLU A 9 7.55 -11.01 5.76
CA GLU A 9 7.19 -12.42 5.62
C GLU A 9 7.51 -13.14 6.91
N ALA A 10 6.49 -13.74 7.54
CA ALA A 10 6.70 -14.51 8.76
C ALA A 10 7.37 -15.86 8.44
N MET A 11 8.18 -16.35 9.37
CA MET A 11 8.59 -17.75 9.36
C MET A 11 7.34 -18.65 9.49
N PRO A 12 7.35 -19.88 8.96
CA PRO A 12 6.23 -20.81 9.06
C PRO A 12 5.72 -20.94 10.51
N GLY A 13 4.42 -20.71 10.72
CA GLY A 13 3.77 -20.73 12.03
C GLY A 13 3.99 -19.50 12.92
N LYS A 14 4.79 -18.50 12.49
CA LYS A 14 5.13 -17.31 13.30
C LYS A 14 4.31 -16.06 12.98
N LEU A 15 3.30 -16.15 12.16
CA LEU A 15 2.44 -15.00 11.86
C LEU A 15 1.78 -14.37 13.11
N PRO A 16 1.28 -15.13 14.11
CA PRO A 16 0.76 -14.54 15.34
C PRO A 16 1.83 -13.77 16.12
N ALA A 17 3.05 -14.30 16.23
CA ALA A 17 4.17 -13.61 16.88
C ALA A 17 4.56 -12.33 16.12
N LEU A 18 4.54 -12.35 14.79
CA LEU A 18 4.77 -11.16 13.97
C LEU A 18 3.70 -10.08 14.21
N HIS A 19 2.43 -10.45 14.40
CA HIS A 19 1.39 -9.48 14.77
C HIS A 19 1.69 -8.83 16.12
N THR A 20 2.04 -9.61 17.15
CA THR A 20 2.40 -9.09 18.47
C THR A 20 3.61 -8.15 18.38
N HIS A 21 4.65 -8.54 17.64
CA HIS A 21 5.83 -7.71 17.37
C HIS A 21 5.46 -6.35 16.76
N LEU A 22 4.64 -6.34 15.72
CA LEU A 22 4.26 -5.10 15.02
C LEU A 22 3.28 -4.25 15.83
N GLU A 23 2.45 -4.84 16.67
CA GLU A 23 1.59 -4.10 17.60
C GLU A 23 2.42 -3.31 18.63
N VAL A 24 3.44 -3.95 19.23
CA VAL A 24 4.37 -3.26 20.11
C VAL A 24 5.20 -2.22 19.36
N ALA A 25 5.71 -2.56 18.17
CA ALA A 25 6.46 -1.64 17.34
C ALA A 25 5.63 -0.38 16.96
N ALA A 26 4.32 -0.51 16.73
CA ALA A 26 3.45 0.62 16.41
C ALA A 26 3.42 1.68 17.53
N GLY A 27 3.48 1.26 18.79
CA GLY A 27 3.62 2.17 19.94
C GLY A 27 4.94 2.94 19.92
N LEU A 28 6.04 2.25 19.60
CA LEU A 28 7.38 2.85 19.49
C LEU A 28 7.50 3.75 18.23
N PHE A 29 6.84 3.40 17.13
CA PHE A 29 6.78 4.27 15.95
C PHE A 29 6.21 5.64 16.30
N LYS A 30 5.14 5.67 17.09
CA LYS A 30 4.54 6.93 17.58
C LYS A 30 5.51 7.73 18.45
N LYS A 31 6.26 7.06 19.35
CA LYS A 31 7.30 7.69 20.19
C LYS A 31 8.39 8.39 19.35
N HIS A 32 8.77 7.79 18.22
CA HIS A 32 9.79 8.31 17.31
C HIS A 32 9.20 9.14 16.15
N GLU A 33 7.93 9.53 16.24
CA GLU A 33 7.23 10.33 15.23
C GLU A 33 7.32 9.72 13.81
N LEU A 34 7.41 8.39 13.74
CA LEU A 34 7.32 7.65 12.49
C LEU A 34 5.85 7.65 12.04
N GLY A 35 5.55 8.44 11.02
CA GLY A 35 4.20 8.47 10.43
C GLY A 35 3.85 7.12 9.82
N VAL A 36 2.67 6.60 10.14
CA VAL A 36 2.17 5.33 9.60
C VAL A 36 0.81 5.55 8.97
N LEU A 37 0.66 5.18 7.69
CA LEU A 37 -0.64 5.18 7.03
C LEU A 37 -1.52 4.04 7.53
N GLY A 38 -0.97 2.84 7.66
CA GLY A 38 -1.69 1.66 8.11
C GLY A 38 -0.83 0.42 8.22
N PHE A 39 -1.42 -0.62 8.83
CA PHE A 39 -0.91 -1.99 8.88
C PHE A 39 -1.97 -2.94 8.32
N TRP A 40 -1.56 -3.88 7.50
CA TRP A 40 -2.48 -4.79 6.81
C TRP A 40 -2.01 -6.23 6.82
N THR A 41 -2.99 -7.14 6.81
CA THR A 41 -2.84 -8.51 6.34
C THR A 41 -3.46 -8.65 4.96
N GLU A 42 -2.98 -9.58 4.15
CA GLU A 42 -3.60 -9.90 2.89
C GLU A 42 -4.73 -10.92 3.10
N GLU A 43 -5.95 -10.56 2.72
CA GLU A 43 -7.08 -11.48 2.69
C GLU A 43 -7.07 -12.33 1.41
N ILE A 44 -6.70 -11.69 0.29
CA ILE A 44 -6.48 -12.35 -1.00
C ILE A 44 -5.16 -11.84 -1.57
N GLY A 45 -4.21 -12.74 -1.73
CA GLY A 45 -2.85 -12.44 -2.18
C GLY A 45 -1.85 -13.45 -1.62
N ILE A 46 -0.78 -12.96 -0.99
CA ILE A 46 0.26 -13.81 -0.40
C ILE A 46 0.01 -13.93 1.11
N GLY A 47 -0.24 -15.16 1.58
CA GLY A 47 -0.42 -15.43 3.00
C GLY A 47 0.89 -15.36 3.80
N GLY A 48 0.75 -15.36 5.15
CA GLY A 48 1.91 -15.42 6.04
C GLY A 48 2.73 -14.14 6.13
N GLN A 49 2.15 -12.99 5.79
CA GLN A 49 2.85 -11.70 5.83
C GLN A 49 2.01 -10.59 6.43
N VAL A 50 2.68 -9.58 6.96
CA VAL A 50 2.10 -8.31 7.37
C VAL A 50 2.80 -7.19 6.62
N THR A 51 2.01 -6.25 6.11
CA THR A 51 2.50 -5.07 5.42
C THR A 51 2.09 -3.81 6.18
N TYR A 52 2.95 -2.80 6.15
CA TYR A 52 2.64 -1.47 6.65
C TYR A 52 3.28 -0.39 5.80
N MET A 53 2.80 0.84 5.91
CA MET A 53 3.32 1.95 5.14
C MET A 53 3.76 3.09 6.06
N TRP A 54 5.05 3.39 6.06
CA TRP A 54 5.61 4.58 6.70
C TRP A 54 5.51 5.81 5.77
N ILE A 55 5.46 6.99 6.40
CA ILE A 55 5.37 8.29 5.74
C ILE A 55 6.49 9.18 6.25
N TYR A 56 7.21 9.84 5.33
CA TYR A 56 8.29 10.78 5.65
C TYR A 56 8.20 12.02 4.75
N ALA A 57 8.73 13.14 5.22
CA ALA A 57 8.89 14.33 4.39
C ALA A 57 9.84 14.04 3.20
N ASP A 58 10.98 13.40 3.50
CA ASP A 58 12.04 13.07 2.54
C ASP A 58 12.94 11.93 3.04
N PHE A 59 14.01 11.61 2.31
CA PHE A 59 14.96 10.56 2.66
C PHE A 59 15.84 10.91 3.86
N GLU A 60 16.10 12.19 4.13
CA GLU A 60 16.88 12.61 5.29
C GLU A 60 16.08 12.36 6.59
N GLU A 61 14.82 12.75 6.60
CA GLU A 61 13.92 12.46 7.73
C GLU A 61 13.81 10.96 7.97
N ARG A 62 13.63 10.16 6.89
CA ARG A 62 13.61 8.70 6.99
C ARG A 62 14.86 8.16 7.66
N GLN A 63 16.05 8.57 7.19
CA GLN A 63 17.32 8.10 7.74
C GLN A 63 17.43 8.42 9.23
N LYS A 64 17.12 9.66 9.62
CA LYS A 64 17.13 10.11 11.00
C LYS A 64 16.18 9.31 11.90
N LYS A 65 14.91 9.19 11.52
CA LYS A 65 13.88 8.55 12.34
C LYS A 65 14.10 7.04 12.44
N VAL A 66 14.46 6.36 11.35
CA VAL A 66 14.75 4.91 11.36
C VAL A 66 15.99 4.62 12.22
N ALA A 67 17.03 5.44 12.14
CA ALA A 67 18.22 5.30 12.99
C ALA A 67 17.88 5.50 14.47
N ALA A 68 17.10 6.52 14.81
CA ALA A 68 16.67 6.79 16.18
C ALA A 68 15.81 5.65 16.74
N PHE A 69 14.85 5.15 15.96
CA PHE A 69 14.05 3.98 16.33
C PHE A 69 14.91 2.72 16.56
N GLY A 70 15.82 2.42 15.63
CA GLY A 70 16.72 1.25 15.75
C GLY A 70 17.71 1.33 16.91
N ALA A 71 18.03 2.55 17.37
CA ALA A 71 18.89 2.77 18.53
C ALA A 71 18.13 2.71 19.88
N ASP A 72 16.80 2.76 19.88
CA ASP A 72 15.98 2.80 21.10
C ASP A 72 16.22 1.57 21.98
N PRO A 73 16.60 1.74 23.26
CA PRO A 73 16.81 0.62 24.17
C PRO A 73 15.57 -0.25 24.35
N ALA A 74 14.36 0.34 24.38
CA ALA A 74 13.12 -0.41 24.52
C ALA A 74 12.86 -1.30 23.30
N TRP A 75 13.18 -0.80 22.08
CA TRP A 75 13.10 -1.60 20.88
C TRP A 75 14.09 -2.77 20.89
N LYS A 76 15.35 -2.53 21.29
CA LYS A 76 16.37 -3.57 21.38
C LYS A 76 16.02 -4.65 22.41
N GLN A 77 15.49 -4.24 23.56
CA GLN A 77 15.02 -5.15 24.60
C GLN A 77 13.86 -6.01 24.07
N GLN A 78 12.85 -5.39 23.44
CA GLN A 78 11.73 -6.10 22.84
C GLN A 78 12.17 -7.17 21.84
N VAL A 79 13.08 -6.83 20.93
CA VAL A 79 13.61 -7.77 19.94
C VAL A 79 14.39 -8.92 20.61
N ALA A 80 15.16 -8.64 21.67
CA ALA A 80 15.90 -9.67 22.41
C ALA A 80 14.95 -10.65 23.11
N GLU A 81 13.97 -10.15 23.86
CA GLU A 81 12.96 -10.95 24.57
C GLU A 81 12.13 -11.81 23.58
N GLU A 82 11.72 -11.24 22.47
CA GLU A 82 11.03 -12.00 21.43
C GLU A 82 11.89 -13.08 20.80
N THR A 83 13.16 -12.77 20.53
CA THR A 83 14.08 -13.75 19.93
C THR A 83 14.35 -14.92 20.89
N GLU A 84 14.46 -14.63 22.19
CA GLU A 84 14.62 -15.67 23.22
C GLU A 84 13.38 -16.59 23.30
N LYS A 85 12.18 -15.99 23.26
CA LYS A 85 10.91 -16.71 23.41
C LYS A 85 10.47 -17.43 22.15
N GLU A 86 10.52 -16.76 21.02
CA GLU A 86 9.91 -17.19 19.76
C GLU A 86 10.92 -17.66 18.70
N GLY A 87 12.22 -17.36 18.89
CA GLY A 87 13.25 -17.53 17.87
C GLY A 87 13.07 -16.51 16.73
N VAL A 88 13.54 -16.85 15.54
CA VAL A 88 13.39 -15.99 14.34
C VAL A 88 11.94 -15.98 13.90
N ILE A 89 11.30 -14.80 13.90
CA ILE A 89 9.90 -14.64 13.51
C ILE A 89 9.73 -14.11 12.06
N VAL A 90 10.72 -13.37 11.54
CA VAL A 90 10.70 -12.78 10.20
C VAL A 90 11.67 -13.52 9.28
N ALA A 91 11.15 -14.11 8.23
CA ALA A 91 11.94 -14.79 7.19
C ALA A 91 12.58 -13.80 6.24
N ARG A 92 11.83 -12.75 5.85
CA ARG A 92 12.27 -11.78 4.86
C ARG A 92 11.54 -10.45 5.03
N THR A 93 12.22 -9.36 4.67
CA THR A 93 11.63 -8.01 4.62
C THR A 93 11.79 -7.45 3.22
N HIS A 94 10.70 -6.92 2.67
CA HIS A 94 10.68 -6.21 1.39
C HIS A 94 10.32 -4.74 1.62
N ASN A 95 11.03 -3.85 0.96
CA ASN A 95 10.78 -2.41 1.02
C ASN A 95 10.62 -1.86 -0.39
N THR A 96 9.61 -1.02 -0.60
CA THR A 96 9.40 -0.27 -1.84
C THR A 96 9.21 1.20 -1.48
N MET A 97 9.97 2.08 -2.13
CA MET A 97 9.84 3.52 -1.94
C MET A 97 8.91 4.11 -2.98
N LEU A 98 7.93 4.88 -2.49
CA LEU A 98 6.84 5.42 -3.27
C LEU A 98 6.78 6.94 -3.13
N GLN A 99 6.33 7.63 -4.18
CA GLN A 99 6.04 9.06 -4.18
C GLN A 99 4.62 9.29 -4.69
N LEU A 100 3.85 10.17 -4.01
CA LEU A 100 2.51 10.52 -4.47
C LEU A 100 2.53 11.14 -5.86
N THR A 101 1.57 10.74 -6.68
CA THR A 101 1.28 11.44 -7.94
C THR A 101 0.64 12.80 -7.66
N PRO A 102 0.78 13.79 -8.57
CA PRO A 102 0.19 15.12 -8.38
C PRO A 102 -1.34 15.13 -8.23
N TYR A 103 -2.02 14.11 -8.75
CA TYR A 103 -3.47 13.96 -8.71
C TYR A 103 -3.97 13.09 -7.57
N SER A 104 -3.07 12.53 -6.75
CA SER A 104 -3.46 11.71 -5.61
C SER A 104 -4.18 12.54 -4.54
N PRO A 105 -5.30 12.05 -3.97
CA PRO A 105 -5.79 12.61 -2.72
C PRO A 105 -4.77 12.38 -1.60
N VAL A 106 -4.90 13.11 -0.49
CA VAL A 106 -4.14 12.81 0.73
C VAL A 106 -4.59 11.45 1.26
N PRO A 107 -3.68 10.46 1.37
CA PRO A 107 -4.08 9.11 1.75
C PRO A 107 -4.70 9.05 3.14
N ARG A 108 -5.89 8.42 3.23
CA ARG A 108 -6.59 8.18 4.50
C ARG A 108 -7.32 6.84 4.44
N LEU A 109 -7.19 6.05 5.50
CA LEU A 109 -7.88 4.77 5.63
C LEU A 109 -9.26 4.97 6.26
N LYS A 110 -10.31 4.81 5.48
CA LYS A 110 -11.70 5.00 5.95
C LYS A 110 -12.59 3.77 5.78
N MET A 111 -12.07 2.72 5.13
CA MET A 111 -12.85 1.56 4.71
C MET A 111 -12.30 0.28 5.32
N ASN A 112 -13.14 -0.75 5.43
CA ASN A 112 -12.77 -2.04 6.02
C ASN A 112 -11.99 -2.96 5.08
N VAL A 113 -12.12 -2.74 3.77
CA VAL A 113 -11.42 -3.48 2.72
C VAL A 113 -10.62 -2.51 1.88
N GLN A 114 -9.33 -2.75 1.73
CA GLN A 114 -8.48 -2.01 0.80
C GLN A 114 -8.04 -2.93 -0.32
N GLU A 115 -7.98 -2.40 -1.53
CA GLU A 115 -7.44 -3.07 -2.70
C GLU A 115 -6.17 -2.35 -3.14
N TRP A 116 -5.03 -3.04 -2.99
CA TRP A 116 -3.73 -2.58 -3.47
C TRP A 116 -3.52 -3.05 -4.90
N ARG A 117 -3.30 -2.11 -5.79
CA ARG A 117 -3.13 -2.40 -7.22
C ARG A 117 -1.83 -1.83 -7.74
N ILE A 118 -1.13 -2.64 -8.54
CA ILE A 118 0.10 -2.24 -9.22
C ILE A 118 -0.11 -2.47 -10.71
N TYR A 119 0.14 -1.43 -11.49
CA TYR A 119 0.12 -1.48 -12.95
C TYR A 119 1.53 -1.30 -13.49
N ASP A 120 2.08 -2.36 -14.09
CA ASP A 120 3.27 -2.23 -14.93
C ASP A 120 2.83 -1.60 -16.25
N ALA A 121 3.24 -0.36 -16.50
CA ALA A 121 2.91 0.31 -17.75
C ALA A 121 3.74 -0.29 -18.91
N MET A 122 3.19 -0.25 -20.12
CA MET A 122 3.97 -0.53 -21.33
C MET A 122 5.13 0.48 -21.45
N PRO A 123 6.27 0.10 -22.05
CA PRO A 123 7.42 1.00 -22.21
C PRO A 123 7.00 2.35 -22.80
N GLY A 124 7.36 3.44 -22.10
CA GLY A 124 7.02 4.82 -22.48
C GLY A 124 5.56 5.23 -22.25
N LYS A 125 4.69 4.34 -21.71
CA LYS A 125 3.24 4.62 -21.55
C LYS A 125 2.82 5.06 -20.13
N LEU A 126 3.73 5.16 -19.18
CA LEU A 126 3.39 5.62 -17.84
C LEU A 126 2.82 7.06 -17.82
N PRO A 127 3.34 8.05 -18.58
CA PRO A 127 2.72 9.39 -18.63
C PRO A 127 1.28 9.38 -19.17
N ASP A 128 1.01 8.59 -20.23
CA ASP A 128 -0.34 8.43 -20.79
C ASP A 128 -1.29 7.79 -19.77
N LEU A 129 -0.78 6.78 -19.00
CA LEU A 129 -1.53 6.14 -17.93
C LEU A 129 -1.86 7.14 -16.80
N HIS A 130 -0.90 7.97 -16.38
CA HIS A 130 -1.14 9.04 -15.40
C HIS A 130 -2.19 10.03 -15.89
N THR A 131 -2.12 10.44 -17.16
CA THR A 131 -3.11 11.33 -17.77
C THR A 131 -4.52 10.73 -17.70
N ARG A 132 -4.69 9.45 -18.09
CA ARG A 132 -5.99 8.77 -18.00
C ARG A 132 -6.52 8.72 -16.56
N PHE A 133 -5.66 8.43 -15.59
CA PHE A 133 -6.07 8.42 -14.18
C PHE A 133 -6.50 9.80 -13.69
N ALA A 134 -5.71 10.83 -13.95
CA ALA A 134 -5.96 12.20 -13.52
C ALA A 134 -7.24 12.79 -14.14
N THR A 135 -7.50 12.51 -15.44
CA THR A 135 -8.61 13.15 -16.18
C THR A 135 -9.92 12.37 -16.10
N HIS A 136 -9.87 11.05 -15.94
CA HIS A 136 -11.05 10.20 -16.03
C HIS A 136 -11.22 9.23 -14.87
N THR A 137 -10.17 8.44 -14.55
CA THR A 137 -10.33 7.22 -13.76
C THR A 137 -10.74 7.51 -12.33
N LEU A 138 -10.14 8.50 -11.65
CA LEU A 138 -10.46 8.82 -10.25
C LEU A 138 -11.94 9.17 -10.08
N ARG A 139 -12.44 10.06 -10.91
CA ARG A 139 -13.85 10.50 -10.90
C ARG A 139 -14.80 9.33 -11.16
N LEU A 140 -14.42 8.45 -12.09
CA LEU A 140 -15.23 7.28 -12.42
C LEU A 140 -15.20 6.23 -11.29
N PHE A 141 -14.09 6.04 -10.60
CA PHE A 141 -14.04 5.20 -9.41
C PHE A 141 -15.01 5.70 -8.33
N GLU A 142 -15.01 7.01 -8.03
CA GLU A 142 -15.96 7.62 -7.08
C GLU A 142 -17.40 7.44 -7.51
N LYS A 143 -17.72 7.67 -8.80
CA LYS A 143 -19.06 7.45 -9.39
C LYS A 143 -19.58 6.03 -9.11
N HIS A 144 -18.68 5.04 -9.08
CA HIS A 144 -19.01 3.63 -8.85
C HIS A 144 -18.78 3.16 -7.40
N GLY A 145 -18.65 4.09 -6.44
CA GLY A 145 -18.57 3.76 -5.01
C GLY A 145 -17.21 3.23 -4.54
N MET A 146 -16.15 3.39 -5.35
CA MET A 146 -14.78 3.08 -4.95
C MET A 146 -14.14 4.31 -4.30
N ALA A 147 -13.70 4.18 -3.05
CA ALA A 147 -12.99 5.26 -2.38
C ALA A 147 -11.54 5.35 -2.88
N ASN A 148 -11.15 6.51 -3.43
CA ASN A 148 -9.76 6.77 -3.79
C ASN A 148 -8.93 7.03 -2.52
N ILE A 149 -8.02 6.12 -2.15
CA ILE A 149 -7.15 6.27 -0.97
C ILE A 149 -5.86 6.98 -1.33
N GLY A 150 -5.16 6.54 -2.36
CA GLY A 150 -3.93 7.17 -2.81
C GLY A 150 -3.36 6.56 -4.08
N TYR A 151 -2.50 7.33 -4.76
CA TYR A 151 -1.87 6.99 -6.03
C TYR A 151 -0.40 7.37 -5.99
N TRP A 152 0.47 6.42 -6.31
CA TRP A 152 1.92 6.57 -6.20
C TRP A 152 2.65 6.06 -7.44
N THR A 153 3.89 6.52 -7.60
CA THR A 153 4.91 5.90 -8.46
C THR A 153 6.00 5.31 -7.59
N GLU A 154 6.61 4.21 -8.03
CA GLU A 154 7.80 3.68 -7.38
C GLU A 154 8.99 4.59 -7.68
N VAL A 155 9.71 5.02 -6.63
CA VAL A 155 10.97 5.78 -6.73
C VAL A 155 12.15 4.82 -6.76
N PHE A 156 12.13 3.82 -5.87
CA PHE A 156 13.07 2.71 -5.84
C PHE A 156 12.31 1.40 -5.76
N GLY A 157 12.63 0.49 -6.67
CA GLY A 157 11.97 -0.78 -6.88
C GLY A 157 11.89 -1.09 -8.37
N THR A 158 10.71 -1.40 -8.87
CA THR A 158 10.49 -1.64 -10.30
C THR A 158 10.06 -0.34 -10.98
N SER A 159 10.80 0.07 -12.01
CA SER A 159 10.48 1.26 -12.80
C SER A 159 9.18 1.10 -13.58
N ASN A 160 8.62 2.25 -14.02
CA ASN A 160 7.48 2.31 -14.95
C ASN A 160 6.17 1.74 -14.34
N ARG A 161 5.94 1.99 -13.04
CA ARG A 161 4.77 1.53 -12.28
C ARG A 161 3.88 2.65 -11.79
N LEU A 162 2.59 2.48 -11.97
CA LEU A 162 1.55 3.15 -11.19
C LEU A 162 1.08 2.20 -10.09
N VAL A 163 1.11 2.68 -8.86
CA VAL A 163 0.63 1.96 -7.68
C VAL A 163 -0.54 2.75 -7.09
N TYR A 164 -1.61 2.07 -6.68
CA TYR A 164 -2.73 2.77 -6.07
C TYR A 164 -3.52 1.88 -5.11
N MET A 165 -4.26 2.54 -4.22
CA MET A 165 -5.11 1.88 -3.23
C MET A 165 -6.54 2.42 -3.32
N LEU A 166 -7.47 1.49 -3.41
CA LEU A 166 -8.91 1.76 -3.35
C LEU A 166 -9.49 1.20 -2.04
N GLY A 167 -10.58 1.80 -1.57
CA GLY A 167 -11.29 1.34 -0.39
C GLY A 167 -12.73 0.96 -0.68
N TYR A 168 -13.24 -0.03 0.08
CA TYR A 168 -14.60 -0.53 -0.01
C TYR A 168 -15.16 -0.87 1.38
N PRO A 169 -16.48 -0.76 1.59
CA PRO A 169 -17.12 -1.24 2.81
C PRO A 169 -16.97 -2.75 2.99
N SER A 170 -17.13 -3.53 1.91
CA SER A 170 -17.06 -5.00 1.89
C SER A 170 -16.51 -5.53 0.56
N LEU A 171 -16.20 -6.84 0.49
CA LEU A 171 -15.85 -7.52 -0.76
C LEU A 171 -17.02 -7.54 -1.75
N GLY A 172 -18.25 -7.69 -1.27
CA GLY A 172 -19.45 -7.64 -2.11
C GLY A 172 -19.66 -6.26 -2.74
N ASP A 173 -19.37 -5.18 -2.01
CA ASP A 173 -19.42 -3.81 -2.58
C ASP A 173 -18.32 -3.60 -3.63
N ARG A 174 -17.11 -4.12 -3.37
CA ARG A 174 -16.04 -4.11 -4.37
C ARG A 174 -16.46 -4.78 -5.68
N GLU A 175 -17.03 -5.98 -5.60
CA GLU A 175 -17.46 -6.74 -6.77
C GLU A 175 -18.51 -5.97 -7.59
N LYS A 176 -19.53 -5.41 -6.94
CA LYS A 176 -20.56 -4.57 -7.58
C LYS A 176 -19.95 -3.32 -8.22
N SER A 177 -19.04 -2.64 -7.51
CA SER A 177 -18.38 -1.42 -8.01
C SER A 177 -17.58 -1.70 -9.28
N TRP A 178 -16.80 -2.77 -9.30
CA TRP A 178 -16.04 -3.16 -10.50
C TRP A 178 -16.94 -3.57 -11.66
N ALA A 179 -18.01 -4.33 -11.41
CA ALA A 179 -18.96 -4.74 -12.44
C ALA A 179 -19.61 -3.53 -13.13
N THR A 180 -20.07 -2.55 -12.33
CA THR A 180 -20.69 -1.34 -12.89
C THR A 180 -19.68 -0.41 -13.56
N PHE A 181 -18.47 -0.27 -13.02
CA PHE A 181 -17.40 0.53 -13.61
C PHE A 181 -16.98 -0.01 -14.99
N GLN A 182 -16.80 -1.32 -15.14
CA GLN A 182 -16.35 -1.93 -16.41
C GLN A 182 -17.36 -1.74 -17.54
N THR A 183 -18.65 -1.63 -17.22
CA THR A 183 -19.73 -1.41 -18.20
C THR A 183 -20.09 0.06 -18.42
N ASP A 184 -19.45 0.98 -17.68
CA ASP A 184 -19.67 2.41 -17.82
C ASP A 184 -19.17 2.92 -19.18
N ARG A 185 -20.04 3.62 -19.92
CA ARG A 185 -19.73 4.16 -21.25
C ARG A 185 -18.60 5.19 -21.23
N ASP A 186 -18.57 6.05 -20.21
CA ASP A 186 -17.52 7.07 -20.06
C ASP A 186 -16.16 6.40 -19.85
N TRP A 187 -16.13 5.29 -19.07
CA TRP A 187 -14.92 4.49 -18.89
C TRP A 187 -14.48 3.82 -20.18
N GLN A 188 -15.39 3.16 -20.88
CA GLN A 188 -15.09 2.47 -22.14
C GLN A 188 -14.54 3.44 -23.20
N GLN A 189 -15.13 4.64 -23.31
CA GLN A 189 -14.64 5.69 -24.20
C GLN A 189 -13.27 6.20 -23.80
N ALA A 190 -13.06 6.54 -22.52
CA ALA A 190 -11.77 7.01 -22.00
C ALA A 190 -10.66 5.98 -22.21
N ARG A 191 -10.98 4.71 -22.00
CA ARG A 191 -10.05 3.60 -22.26
C ARG A 191 -9.72 3.49 -23.74
N ALA A 192 -10.71 3.42 -24.61
CA ALA A 192 -10.52 3.30 -26.06
C ALA A 192 -9.69 4.45 -26.62
N GLU A 193 -9.97 5.70 -26.23
CA GLU A 193 -9.20 6.87 -26.66
C GLU A 193 -7.74 6.82 -26.18
N SER A 194 -7.52 6.50 -24.90
CA SER A 194 -6.17 6.43 -24.34
C SER A 194 -5.33 5.27 -24.89
N GLU A 195 -5.98 4.21 -25.36
CA GLU A 195 -5.35 3.00 -25.90
C GLU A 195 -5.38 2.90 -27.44
N LYS A 196 -5.80 3.96 -28.15
CA LYS A 196 -5.85 3.98 -29.64
C LYS A 196 -4.49 3.68 -30.31
N ASN A 197 -3.39 3.98 -29.63
CA ASN A 197 -2.02 3.71 -30.07
C ASN A 197 -1.38 2.51 -29.33
N GLY A 198 -2.21 1.57 -28.88
CA GLY A 198 -1.80 0.37 -28.15
C GLY A 198 -2.08 0.43 -26.66
N PRO A 199 -1.94 -0.69 -25.95
CA PRO A 199 -2.27 -0.81 -24.54
C PRO A 199 -1.35 0.07 -23.68
N LEU A 200 -1.89 0.62 -22.59
CA LEU A 200 -1.10 1.38 -21.61
C LEU A 200 -0.49 0.48 -20.54
N VAL A 201 -1.14 -0.64 -20.20
CA VAL A 201 -0.76 -1.52 -19.10
C VAL A 201 -0.35 -2.88 -19.64
N ALA A 202 0.85 -3.32 -19.29
CA ALA A 202 1.38 -4.63 -19.63
C ALA A 202 0.90 -5.71 -18.65
N LYS A 203 0.86 -5.38 -17.34
CA LYS A 203 0.48 -6.32 -16.30
C LYS A 203 -0.17 -5.61 -15.11
N THR A 204 -1.15 -6.27 -14.51
CA THR A 204 -1.83 -5.81 -13.30
C THR A 204 -1.62 -6.82 -12.18
N TYR A 205 -1.27 -6.32 -11.00
CA TYR A 205 -1.28 -7.08 -9.76
C TYR A 205 -2.36 -6.50 -8.84
N THR A 206 -3.04 -7.39 -8.14
CA THR A 206 -4.12 -7.01 -7.21
C THR A 206 -3.96 -7.82 -5.93
N ARG A 207 -4.07 -7.11 -4.78
CA ARG A 207 -4.11 -7.72 -3.46
C ARG A 207 -5.27 -7.11 -2.67
N ILE A 208 -5.98 -7.93 -1.92
CA ILE A 208 -7.02 -7.47 -1.01
C ILE A 208 -6.46 -7.48 0.39
N LEU A 209 -6.53 -6.33 1.04
CA LEU A 209 -5.93 -6.04 2.32
C LEU A 209 -7.01 -5.79 3.37
N ARG A 210 -6.75 -6.28 4.60
CA ARG A 210 -7.52 -5.93 5.79
C ARG A 210 -6.63 -5.15 6.77
N PRO A 211 -7.08 -3.98 7.24
CA PRO A 211 -6.39 -3.31 8.33
C PRO A 211 -6.32 -4.19 9.56
N THR A 212 -5.17 -4.23 10.22
CA THR A 212 -5.01 -4.90 11.52
C THR A 212 -5.70 -4.11 12.62
N ALA A 213 -5.93 -4.73 13.79
CA ALA A 213 -6.55 -4.08 14.94
C ALA A 213 -5.71 -2.88 15.46
N TYR A 214 -4.40 -2.94 15.30
CA TYR A 214 -3.44 -1.89 15.69
C TYR A 214 -3.12 -0.89 14.57
N SER A 215 -3.76 -1.00 13.42
CA SER A 215 -3.67 0.01 12.36
C SER A 215 -4.24 1.35 12.83
N PRO A 216 -3.62 2.51 12.49
CA PRO A 216 -4.20 3.81 12.80
C PRO A 216 -5.63 3.91 12.29
N LYS A 217 -6.51 4.45 13.12
CA LYS A 217 -7.88 4.80 12.70
C LYS A 217 -7.82 6.17 12.03
N GLY A 218 -8.12 6.23 10.74
CA GLY A 218 -8.13 7.45 9.94
C GLY A 218 -9.20 8.46 10.34
#